data_cb70a10f4db717ff6fc3dd4d568b0d32
#
_entry.id   cb70a10f4db717ff6fc3dd4d568b0d32
#
_cell.length_a   1.000
_cell.length_b   1.000
_cell.length_c   1.000
_cell.angle_alpha   90.00
_cell.angle_beta   90.00
_cell.angle_gamma   90.00
#
_symmetry.space_group_name_H-M   'P 1'
#
loop_
_entity.id
_entity.type
_entity.pdbx_description
1 polymer ?
#
loop_
_entity_poly.entity_id
_entity_poly.type
_entity_poly.pdbx_seq_one_letter_code
_entity_poly.pdbx_strand_id
1 'polypeptide(L)'
;SQGAGSVELPSTNTLGGTIQIGSSDPSEKRGGKVSQSFGSYNSYRTYVRLDSGKLNDTGTRFYTSYARTDEGMWMGKGDQFMQQVDAKLVQPIGNRSRMSAFFNWSTLAQWNYPDTSIGILKNLGWRTPHLYPNYGLAYGIANGTRPVPPGYNNVPGIDGSDIAMYDGGQSETNFMGGLHFDLALTDRLTWNTTIYGHSQTGYYSYTDSEDPSPNGAPFSEEVWQNRQERYGIDTSLRYKWGRHTIEGGVWYENNNQQAGLFNYQQPLLGEGAPLKAVGPYNVYGRAFMQGYNFQWTTNVMQFHLQDSVQLTPGLTLHAGFKSMVATTAGGANYNNADWTGADALPNGSLTASQAFLPHINLDWHLNDHHEFYVDVAENMRAYEVSAFGVGNSIYSVQDQATFQAQKRAAEPSKAWVYLGGYRYTSRYLQANATIYHASLIHPLLAAAVGSLTNPVSQVIDFGHISMTGANGAITLTPIRGLSFTNTLSYNKGTYDRNVDTVGGYYGLSGKNIVNYPAWMYKTALSYTWKGATAHFDANYFGRRYYSFMNDTSVPGYWVANAGLEYRFGDMSVLKNVTASFNVYNLFNNKYISMMGQNDNPAVGDYQSMERGAVREFFGPVSTSF
;
A
#
# COMPACT_ATOMS: atom_id res chain seq x y z
N SER A 1 -2.02 1.91 15.27
CA SER A 1 -3.08 1.32 16.14
C SER A 1 -3.71 0.14 15.44
N GLN A 2 -3.98 -0.94 16.15
CA GLN A 2 -4.88 -2.00 15.71
C GLN A 2 -6.33 -1.55 15.96
N GLY A 3 -7.27 -2.00 15.13
CA GLY A 3 -8.68 -1.66 15.27
C GLY A 3 -9.09 -0.44 14.47
N ALA A 4 -9.78 0.48 15.11
CA ALA A 4 -10.46 1.58 14.44
C ALA A 4 -9.58 2.81 14.08
N GLY A 5 -8.31 2.78 14.41
CA GLY A 5 -7.45 3.96 14.28
C GLY A 5 -7.70 5.02 15.36
N SER A 6 -7.01 6.13 15.26
CA SER A 6 -7.15 7.28 16.17
C SER A 6 -8.21 8.27 15.71
N VAL A 7 -8.87 8.93 16.65
CA VAL A 7 -9.90 9.95 16.34
C VAL A 7 -9.29 11.17 15.67
N GLU A 8 -8.11 11.60 16.11
CA GLU A 8 -7.43 12.81 15.63
C GLU A 8 -6.74 12.65 14.25
N LEU A 9 -6.51 11.41 13.79
CA LEU A 9 -5.78 11.22 12.54
C LEU A 9 -6.67 11.43 11.31
N PRO A 10 -6.22 12.25 10.34
CA PRO A 10 -6.91 12.44 9.07
C PRO A 10 -6.86 11.15 8.23
N SER A 11 -7.99 10.74 7.71
CA SER A 11 -8.07 9.60 6.79
C SER A 11 -9.41 9.51 6.08
N THR A 12 -9.40 9.19 4.79
CA THR A 12 -10.58 8.85 4.00
C THR A 12 -10.99 7.39 4.09
N ASN A 13 -10.15 6.55 4.71
CA ASN A 13 -10.39 5.11 4.86
C ASN A 13 -9.75 4.59 6.15
N THR A 14 -10.54 4.38 7.18
CA THR A 14 -10.10 3.88 8.49
C THR A 14 -10.76 2.55 8.88
N LEU A 15 -11.29 1.80 7.92
CA LEU A 15 -12.04 0.55 8.20
C LEU A 15 -11.20 -0.51 8.93
N GLY A 16 -9.88 -0.52 8.72
CA GLY A 16 -8.94 -1.49 9.32
C GLY A 16 -7.89 -0.90 10.25
N GLY A 17 -7.96 0.40 10.56
CA GLY A 17 -6.97 1.11 11.36
C GLY A 17 -6.12 2.11 10.56
N THR A 18 -5.13 2.71 11.21
CA THR A 18 -4.24 3.73 10.61
C THR A 18 -2.77 3.44 10.87
N ILE A 19 -1.93 3.72 9.87
CA ILE A 19 -0.47 3.71 10.00
C ILE A 19 0.00 5.15 9.80
N GLN A 20 0.67 5.70 10.82
CA GLN A 20 1.27 7.02 10.76
C GLN A 20 2.78 6.90 10.54
N ILE A 21 3.29 7.56 9.51
CA ILE A 21 4.71 7.63 9.19
C ILE A 21 5.17 9.07 9.40
N GLY A 22 6.23 9.25 10.18
CA GLY A 22 6.82 10.55 10.46
C GLY A 22 8.31 10.58 10.15
N SER A 23 8.80 11.72 9.63
CA SER A 23 10.23 11.95 9.48
C SER A 23 10.89 12.21 10.83
N SER A 24 12.10 11.66 11.04
CA SER A 24 12.90 11.95 12.23
C SER A 24 13.30 13.42 12.29
N ASP A 25 13.52 13.95 13.50
CA ASP A 25 14.08 15.28 13.64
C ASP A 25 15.56 15.34 13.25
N PRO A 26 16.08 16.49 12.81
CA PRO A 26 17.50 16.74 12.64
C PRO A 26 18.27 16.55 13.95
N SER A 27 19.49 16.00 13.88
CA SER A 27 20.38 15.88 15.04
C SER A 27 20.75 17.26 15.62
N GLU A 28 20.93 17.33 16.94
CA GLU A 28 21.47 18.53 17.60
C GLU A 28 22.97 18.73 17.36
N LYS A 29 23.68 17.65 17.02
CA LYS A 29 25.11 17.67 16.68
C LYS A 29 25.28 17.58 15.16
N ARG A 30 26.24 18.35 14.65
CA ARG A 30 26.64 18.23 13.26
C ARG A 30 27.21 16.84 13.00
N GLY A 31 26.82 16.25 11.88
CA GLY A 31 27.31 14.92 11.50
C GLY A 31 26.56 14.36 10.29
N GLY A 32 26.73 13.08 10.06
CA GLY A 32 26.06 12.41 8.96
C GLY A 32 26.03 10.90 9.13
N LYS A 33 25.32 10.27 8.22
CA LYS A 33 25.24 8.81 8.09
C LYS A 33 25.37 8.42 6.64
N VAL A 34 26.17 7.39 6.36
CA VAL A 34 26.30 6.77 5.05
C VAL A 34 26.00 5.29 5.21
N SER A 35 25.27 4.74 4.25
CA SER A 35 25.04 3.30 4.14
C SER A 35 25.11 2.87 2.69
N GLN A 36 25.80 1.77 2.43
CA GLN A 36 25.86 1.11 1.13
C GLN A 36 25.42 -0.34 1.31
N SER A 37 24.41 -0.77 0.53
CA SER A 37 23.98 -2.16 0.48
C SER A 37 24.32 -2.76 -0.88
N PHE A 38 24.65 -4.05 -0.86
CA PHE A 38 24.88 -4.89 -2.02
C PHE A 38 23.99 -6.11 -1.89
N GLY A 39 23.43 -6.58 -3.00
CA GLY A 39 22.50 -7.70 -2.95
C GLY A 39 22.45 -8.55 -4.22
N SER A 40 21.61 -9.57 -4.18
CA SER A 40 21.26 -10.41 -5.32
C SER A 40 20.77 -9.55 -6.48
N TYR A 41 20.88 -10.07 -7.71
CA TYR A 41 20.38 -9.42 -8.94
C TYR A 41 20.99 -8.02 -9.19
N ASN A 42 22.28 -7.85 -8.84
CA ASN A 42 22.96 -6.56 -8.93
C ASN A 42 22.27 -5.44 -8.14
N SER A 43 21.70 -5.78 -6.99
CA SER A 43 21.04 -4.80 -6.13
C SER A 43 22.09 -3.94 -5.42
N TYR A 44 21.92 -2.62 -5.55
CA TYR A 44 22.74 -1.60 -4.89
C TYR A 44 21.81 -0.56 -4.26
N ARG A 45 22.05 -0.23 -2.99
CA ARG A 45 21.37 0.88 -2.34
C ARG A 45 22.36 1.76 -1.62
N THR A 46 22.46 3.00 -2.07
CA THR A 46 23.24 4.06 -1.42
C THR A 46 22.30 4.96 -0.62
N TYR A 47 22.68 5.27 0.60
CA TYR A 47 21.98 6.24 1.44
C TYR A 47 22.99 7.16 2.10
N VAL A 48 22.74 8.47 2.02
CA VAL A 48 23.51 9.52 2.69
C VAL A 48 22.56 10.46 3.41
N ARG A 49 22.87 10.81 4.65
CA ARG A 49 22.18 11.85 5.41
C ARG A 49 23.22 12.78 6.02
N LEU A 50 22.93 14.08 5.98
CA LEU A 50 23.74 15.14 6.58
C LEU A 50 22.87 15.95 7.54
N ASP A 51 23.32 16.08 8.77
CA ASP A 51 22.69 16.87 9.82
C ASP A 51 23.51 18.11 10.10
N SER A 52 22.89 19.29 10.11
CA SER A 52 23.57 20.57 10.34
C SER A 52 24.09 20.76 11.77
N GLY A 53 23.49 20.04 12.74
CA GLY A 53 23.57 20.40 14.14
C GLY A 53 22.84 21.72 14.42
N LYS A 54 22.93 22.24 15.64
CA LYS A 54 22.41 23.56 15.99
C LYS A 54 23.17 24.64 15.25
N LEU A 55 22.46 25.49 14.49
CA LEU A 55 23.03 26.59 13.70
C LEU A 55 23.16 27.89 14.50
N ASN A 56 22.34 28.04 15.56
CA ASN A 56 22.26 29.23 16.40
C ASN A 56 21.80 28.86 17.81
N ASP A 57 21.76 29.86 18.68
CA ASP A 57 21.37 29.73 20.09
C ASP A 57 19.89 29.37 20.27
N THR A 58 19.03 29.65 19.28
CA THR A 58 17.62 29.25 19.30
C THR A 58 17.43 27.78 18.95
N GLY A 59 18.50 27.09 18.46
CA GLY A 59 18.50 25.66 18.17
C GLY A 59 17.93 25.29 16.80
N THR A 60 17.93 26.23 15.85
CA THR A 60 17.59 25.95 14.45
C THR A 60 18.49 24.85 13.91
N ARG A 61 17.92 23.83 13.30
CA ARG A 61 18.66 22.72 12.71
C ARG A 61 17.91 22.10 11.55
N PHE A 62 18.65 21.51 10.63
CA PHE A 62 18.08 20.79 9.49
C PHE A 62 18.85 19.52 9.16
N TYR A 63 18.22 18.63 8.45
CA TYR A 63 18.92 17.57 7.71
C TYR A 63 18.48 17.56 6.26
N THR A 64 19.33 16.98 5.43
CA THR A 64 18.99 16.48 4.10
C THR A 64 19.51 15.06 3.94
N SER A 65 18.76 14.23 3.21
CA SER A 65 19.18 12.88 2.89
C SER A 65 18.89 12.56 1.43
N TYR A 66 19.69 11.65 0.88
CA TYR A 66 19.52 11.09 -0.45
C TYR A 66 19.61 9.58 -0.39
N ALA A 67 18.72 8.91 -1.07
CA ALA A 67 18.76 7.47 -1.28
C ALA A 67 18.63 7.16 -2.77
N ARG A 68 19.40 6.16 -3.22
CA ARG A 68 19.27 5.58 -4.55
C ARG A 68 19.30 4.06 -4.45
N THR A 69 18.35 3.42 -5.12
CA THR A 69 18.27 1.96 -5.26
C THR A 69 18.29 1.62 -6.74
N ASP A 70 19.15 0.69 -7.13
CA ASP A 70 19.20 0.06 -8.45
C ASP A 70 19.19 -1.45 -8.21
N GLU A 71 18.32 -2.19 -8.89
CA GLU A 71 18.17 -3.63 -8.72
C GLU A 71 17.70 -4.28 -10.03
N GLY A 72 18.25 -5.42 -10.40
CA GLY A 72 17.72 -6.23 -11.50
C GLY A 72 16.55 -7.10 -11.06
N MET A 73 15.71 -7.50 -12.00
CA MET A 73 14.60 -8.42 -11.73
C MET A 73 15.12 -9.82 -11.35
N TRP A 74 14.49 -10.47 -10.38
CA TRP A 74 14.79 -11.88 -10.04
C TRP A 74 14.25 -12.87 -11.08
N MET A 75 13.34 -12.41 -11.94
CA MET A 75 12.75 -13.18 -13.04
C MET A 75 12.65 -12.31 -14.29
N GLY A 76 13.21 -12.79 -15.39
CA GLY A 76 13.26 -12.03 -16.65
C GLY A 76 14.42 -11.03 -16.72
N LYS A 77 14.23 -9.99 -17.49
CA LYS A 77 15.17 -8.89 -17.69
C LYS A 77 14.44 -7.58 -17.43
N GLY A 78 15.16 -6.64 -16.87
CA GLY A 78 14.66 -5.32 -16.50
C GLY A 78 15.30 -4.85 -15.21
N ASP A 79 15.16 -3.57 -14.92
CA ASP A 79 15.78 -2.93 -13.78
C ASP A 79 14.71 -2.26 -12.91
N GLN A 80 14.94 -2.27 -11.60
CA GLN A 80 14.19 -1.53 -10.61
C GLN A 80 15.02 -0.34 -10.19
N PHE A 81 14.49 0.84 -10.33
CA PHE A 81 15.17 2.09 -10.04
C PHE A 81 14.36 2.98 -9.14
N MET A 82 14.99 3.54 -8.10
CA MET A 82 14.36 4.49 -7.21
C MET A 82 15.35 5.52 -6.71
N GLN A 83 14.96 6.79 -6.68
CA GLN A 83 15.68 7.85 -6.00
C GLN A 83 14.76 8.59 -5.04
N GLN A 84 15.34 9.08 -3.94
CA GLN A 84 14.61 9.85 -2.93
C GLN A 84 15.50 10.94 -2.34
N VAL A 85 14.92 12.11 -2.13
CA VAL A 85 15.49 13.19 -1.31
C VAL A 85 14.52 13.51 -0.21
N ASP A 86 14.99 13.54 1.03
CA ASP A 86 14.25 14.05 2.18
C ASP A 86 15.01 15.20 2.83
N ALA A 87 14.28 16.21 3.25
CA ALA A 87 14.82 17.31 4.05
C ALA A 87 13.82 17.72 5.12
N LYS A 88 14.33 18.08 6.28
CA LYS A 88 13.52 18.65 7.37
C LYS A 88 14.29 19.73 8.10
N LEU A 89 13.62 20.84 8.35
CA LEU A 89 14.09 21.93 9.19
C LEU A 89 13.24 21.96 10.46
N VAL A 90 13.87 22.19 11.60
CA VAL A 90 13.21 22.41 12.88
C VAL A 90 13.71 23.72 13.49
N GLN A 91 12.77 24.60 13.84
CA GLN A 91 12.97 25.84 14.55
C GLN A 91 12.24 25.77 15.89
N PRO A 92 12.93 25.64 17.03
CA PRO A 92 12.33 25.83 18.33
C PRO A 92 11.87 27.29 18.53
N ILE A 93 10.75 27.47 19.22
CA ILE A 93 10.16 28.74 19.56
C ILE A 93 9.99 28.76 21.08
N GLY A 94 10.94 29.37 21.78
CA GLY A 94 11.04 29.25 23.23
C GLY A 94 11.26 27.78 23.65
N ASN A 95 10.76 27.41 24.84
CA ASN A 95 11.05 26.11 25.43
C ASN A 95 9.98 25.04 25.16
N ARG A 96 8.82 25.40 24.61
CA ARG A 96 7.65 24.49 24.52
C ARG A 96 6.96 24.52 23.16
N SER A 97 7.44 25.32 22.25
CA SER A 97 6.85 25.44 20.92
C SER A 97 7.91 25.19 19.86
N ARG A 98 7.47 24.76 18.70
CA ARG A 98 8.34 24.58 17.54
C ARG A 98 7.58 24.73 16.24
N MET A 99 8.32 25.11 15.21
CA MET A 99 7.92 25.01 13.81
C MET A 99 8.84 24.01 13.12
N SER A 100 8.31 23.25 12.20
CA SER A 100 9.13 22.44 11.29
C SER A 100 8.62 22.56 9.87
N ALA A 101 9.56 22.47 8.91
CA ALA A 101 9.27 22.36 7.49
C ALA A 101 9.85 21.02 7.00
N PHE A 102 9.13 20.33 6.13
CA PHE A 102 9.59 19.10 5.52
C PHE A 102 9.42 19.14 4.01
N PHE A 103 10.29 18.42 3.34
CA PHE A 103 10.25 18.22 1.89
C PHE A 103 10.67 16.78 1.55
N ASN A 104 9.94 16.17 0.66
CA ASN A 104 10.26 14.88 0.07
C ASN A 104 10.12 14.96 -1.45
N TRP A 105 11.10 14.43 -2.16
CA TRP A 105 11.03 14.11 -3.57
C TRP A 105 11.38 12.65 -3.77
N SER A 106 10.63 11.96 -4.61
CA SER A 106 10.97 10.60 -5.02
C SER A 106 10.64 10.37 -6.48
N THR A 107 11.45 9.56 -7.14
CA THR A 107 11.14 9.01 -8.46
C THR A 107 11.39 7.51 -8.46
N LEU A 108 10.47 6.80 -9.10
CA LEU A 108 10.47 5.35 -9.26
C LEU A 108 10.34 5.04 -10.74
N ALA A 109 11.12 4.06 -11.23
CA ALA A 109 10.91 3.42 -12.52
C ALA A 109 11.18 1.93 -12.35
N GLN A 110 10.19 1.09 -12.56
CA GLN A 110 10.31 -0.34 -12.33
C GLN A 110 9.63 -1.16 -13.41
N TRP A 111 10.27 -2.26 -13.79
CA TRP A 111 9.67 -3.29 -14.60
C TRP A 111 8.74 -4.14 -13.74
N ASN A 112 7.59 -4.51 -14.30
CA ASN A 112 6.64 -5.37 -13.60
C ASN A 112 6.92 -6.85 -13.90
N TYR A 113 6.61 -7.69 -12.93
CA TYR A 113 6.52 -9.12 -13.16
C TYR A 113 5.17 -9.44 -13.78
N PRO A 114 5.10 -10.39 -14.74
CA PRO A 114 3.80 -10.76 -15.28
C PRO A 114 2.94 -11.42 -14.21
N ASP A 115 1.68 -11.07 -14.18
CA ASP A 115 0.68 -11.74 -13.36
C ASP A 115 0.63 -13.23 -13.69
N THR A 116 0.18 -14.01 -12.72
CA THR A 116 0.08 -15.47 -12.89
C THR A 116 -1.27 -16.01 -12.44
N SER A 117 -1.57 -17.21 -12.87
CA SER A 117 -2.69 -18.03 -12.42
C SER A 117 -2.21 -19.40 -11.97
N ILE A 118 -3.09 -20.19 -11.35
CA ILE A 118 -2.77 -21.58 -11.00
C ILE A 118 -2.48 -22.40 -12.27
N GLY A 119 -3.25 -22.14 -13.34
CA GLY A 119 -3.04 -22.78 -14.65
C GLY A 119 -1.67 -22.44 -15.25
N ILE A 120 -1.27 -21.18 -15.24
CA ILE A 120 0.06 -20.73 -15.69
C ILE A 120 1.16 -21.40 -14.88
N LEU A 121 1.07 -21.39 -13.56
CA LEU A 121 2.09 -22.02 -12.70
C LEU A 121 2.22 -23.53 -12.94
N LYS A 122 1.12 -24.20 -13.20
CA LYS A 122 1.09 -25.66 -13.46
C LYS A 122 1.70 -26.02 -14.82
N ASN A 123 1.39 -25.25 -15.86
CA ASN A 123 1.76 -25.59 -17.24
C ASN A 123 3.09 -24.97 -17.68
N LEU A 124 3.41 -23.76 -17.20
CA LEU A 124 4.59 -23.01 -17.62
C LEU A 124 5.67 -22.90 -16.52
N GLY A 125 5.30 -23.24 -15.30
CA GLY A 125 6.21 -23.26 -14.16
C GLY A 125 6.35 -21.90 -13.46
N TRP A 126 7.26 -21.86 -12.48
CA TRP A 126 7.40 -20.73 -11.55
C TRP A 126 8.06 -19.48 -12.18
N ARG A 127 8.94 -19.68 -13.17
CA ARG A 127 9.73 -18.60 -13.79
C ARG A 127 9.30 -18.38 -15.23
N THR A 128 8.17 -17.70 -15.44
CA THR A 128 7.66 -17.30 -16.75
C THR A 128 7.67 -15.76 -16.81
N PRO A 129 8.72 -15.13 -17.40
CA PRO A 129 8.83 -13.69 -17.50
C PRO A 129 8.09 -13.15 -18.73
N HIS A 130 7.98 -11.83 -18.85
CA HIS A 130 7.73 -11.16 -20.13
C HIS A 130 8.82 -11.52 -21.18
N LEU A 131 8.52 -11.27 -22.44
CA LEU A 131 9.43 -11.66 -23.54
C LEU A 131 10.63 -10.72 -23.75
N TYR A 132 10.67 -9.60 -23.03
CA TYR A 132 11.79 -8.67 -23.08
C TYR A 132 13.12 -9.37 -22.74
N PRO A 133 14.21 -9.12 -23.50
CA PRO A 133 14.37 -8.15 -24.60
C PRO A 133 14.14 -8.75 -26.01
N ASN A 134 13.43 -9.85 -26.15
CA ASN A 134 13.27 -10.55 -27.42
C ASN A 134 12.05 -10.04 -28.22
N TYR A 135 12.16 -8.80 -28.75
CA TYR A 135 11.09 -8.17 -29.52
C TYR A 135 10.64 -9.02 -30.72
N GLY A 136 11.59 -9.65 -31.44
CA GLY A 136 11.26 -10.48 -32.60
C GLY A 136 10.45 -11.74 -32.26
N LEU A 137 10.58 -12.26 -31.04
CA LEU A 137 9.74 -13.36 -30.56
C LEU A 137 8.33 -12.87 -30.24
N ALA A 138 8.19 -11.77 -29.49
CA ALA A 138 6.90 -11.14 -29.19
C ALA A 138 6.15 -10.78 -30.49
N TYR A 139 6.84 -10.10 -31.42
CA TYR A 139 6.30 -9.71 -32.70
C TYR A 139 5.82 -10.93 -33.52
N GLY A 140 6.63 -11.99 -33.57
CA GLY A 140 6.28 -13.19 -34.32
C GLY A 140 5.11 -13.98 -33.74
N ILE A 141 4.96 -13.99 -32.42
CA ILE A 141 3.80 -14.60 -31.75
C ILE A 141 2.54 -13.76 -31.99
N ALA A 142 2.61 -12.46 -31.78
CA ALA A 142 1.48 -11.55 -31.96
C ALA A 142 0.92 -11.56 -33.39
N ASN A 143 1.79 -11.65 -34.42
CA ASN A 143 1.34 -11.72 -35.82
C ASN A 143 1.10 -13.14 -36.35
N GLY A 144 1.19 -14.17 -35.49
CA GLY A 144 0.95 -15.56 -35.85
C GLY A 144 2.01 -16.23 -36.72
N THR A 145 3.17 -15.59 -36.97
CA THR A 145 4.27 -16.18 -37.75
C THR A 145 5.17 -17.09 -36.93
N ARG A 146 5.04 -17.03 -35.61
CA ARG A 146 5.67 -17.96 -34.67
C ARG A 146 4.61 -18.64 -33.79
N PRO A 147 4.78 -19.94 -33.54
CA PRO A 147 3.85 -20.63 -32.64
C PRO A 147 3.99 -20.09 -31.20
N VAL A 148 2.88 -20.10 -30.50
CA VAL A 148 2.85 -19.92 -29.04
C VAL A 148 3.73 -20.97 -28.39
N PRO A 149 4.59 -20.62 -27.42
CA PRO A 149 5.46 -21.57 -26.75
C PRO A 149 4.68 -22.76 -26.16
N PRO A 150 5.24 -23.99 -26.20
CA PRO A 150 4.56 -25.15 -25.64
C PRO A 150 4.16 -24.97 -24.19
N GLY A 151 2.96 -25.39 -23.84
CA GLY A 151 2.40 -25.26 -22.48
C GLY A 151 1.37 -24.13 -22.36
N TYR A 152 1.47 -23.05 -23.12
CA TYR A 152 0.46 -21.98 -23.11
C TYR A 152 -0.89 -22.44 -23.68
N ASN A 153 -0.90 -23.21 -24.75
CA ASN A 153 -2.13 -23.74 -25.38
C ASN A 153 -3.01 -24.59 -24.43
N ASN A 154 -2.48 -25.01 -23.29
CA ASN A 154 -3.17 -25.83 -22.31
C ASN A 154 -3.64 -25.02 -21.08
N VAL A 155 -3.50 -23.70 -21.10
CA VAL A 155 -3.95 -22.83 -20.01
C VAL A 155 -5.30 -22.25 -20.42
N PRO A 156 -6.41 -22.60 -19.77
CA PRO A 156 -7.71 -22.02 -20.06
C PRO A 156 -7.68 -20.51 -19.86
N GLY A 157 -8.24 -19.78 -20.81
CA GLY A 157 -8.35 -18.32 -20.72
C GLY A 157 -7.11 -17.53 -21.11
N ILE A 158 -6.07 -18.18 -21.61
CA ILE A 158 -4.92 -17.51 -22.23
C ILE A 158 -4.96 -17.76 -23.73
N ASP A 159 -4.98 -16.70 -24.49
CA ASP A 159 -4.79 -16.76 -25.93
C ASP A 159 -3.34 -16.39 -26.33
N GLY A 160 -3.06 -16.38 -27.64
CA GLY A 160 -1.73 -16.06 -28.16
C GLY A 160 -1.35 -14.60 -27.93
N SER A 161 -2.32 -13.69 -27.77
CA SER A 161 -2.11 -12.27 -27.56
C SER A 161 -1.53 -12.00 -26.17
N ASP A 162 -2.09 -12.61 -25.13
CA ASP A 162 -1.59 -12.48 -23.75
C ASP A 162 -0.13 -12.93 -23.59
N ILE A 163 0.30 -13.85 -24.44
CA ILE A 163 1.66 -14.39 -24.41
C ILE A 163 2.66 -13.51 -25.16
N ALA A 164 2.18 -12.70 -26.09
CA ALA A 164 2.99 -11.79 -26.87
C ALA A 164 3.45 -10.55 -26.07
N MET A 165 3.09 -10.44 -24.80
CA MET A 165 3.48 -9.32 -23.96
C MET A 165 5.01 -9.19 -23.88
N TYR A 166 5.52 -8.14 -24.54
CA TYR A 166 6.94 -7.90 -24.63
C TYR A 166 7.52 -7.41 -23.30
N ASP A 167 6.85 -6.44 -22.69
CA ASP A 167 7.23 -5.88 -21.40
C ASP A 167 6.02 -5.27 -20.66
N GLY A 168 6.26 -4.83 -19.43
CA GLY A 168 5.35 -4.07 -18.61
C GLY A 168 6.10 -3.36 -17.50
N GLY A 169 5.62 -2.19 -17.09
CA GLY A 169 6.28 -1.43 -16.04
C GLY A 169 5.55 -0.17 -15.62
N GLN A 170 6.14 0.53 -14.68
CA GLN A 170 5.59 1.78 -14.16
C GLN A 170 6.68 2.79 -13.81
N SER A 171 6.32 4.06 -13.87
CA SER A 171 7.16 5.16 -13.42
C SER A 171 6.32 6.18 -12.67
N GLU A 172 6.88 6.71 -11.59
CA GLU A 172 6.27 7.74 -10.78
C GLU A 172 7.29 8.79 -10.35
N THR A 173 6.84 10.03 -10.25
CA THR A 173 7.58 11.11 -9.60
C THR A 173 6.65 11.81 -8.63
N ASN A 174 7.12 11.95 -7.40
CA ASN A 174 6.38 12.55 -6.29
C ASN A 174 7.15 13.74 -5.72
N PHE A 175 6.41 14.80 -5.39
CA PHE A 175 6.86 15.92 -4.57
C PHE A 175 5.88 16.10 -3.42
N MET A 176 6.39 16.15 -2.20
CA MET A 176 5.59 16.40 -1.00
C MET A 176 6.31 17.39 -0.10
N GLY A 177 5.58 18.33 0.48
CA GLY A 177 6.15 19.25 1.43
C GLY A 177 5.10 19.88 2.31
N GLY A 178 5.55 20.48 3.41
CA GLY A 178 4.64 21.14 4.33
C GLY A 178 5.32 21.83 5.50
N LEU A 179 4.49 22.51 6.26
CA LEU A 179 4.84 23.21 7.50
C LEU A 179 4.04 22.58 8.64
N HIS A 180 4.71 22.34 9.75
CA HIS A 180 4.07 21.87 10.97
C HIS A 180 4.40 22.82 12.12
N PHE A 181 3.38 23.24 12.85
CA PHE A 181 3.45 24.10 14.02
C PHE A 181 2.95 23.31 15.25
N ASP A 182 3.72 23.32 16.30
CA ASP A 182 3.37 22.79 17.62
C ASP A 182 3.59 23.93 18.62
N LEU A 183 2.51 24.62 18.98
CA LEU A 183 2.54 25.88 19.71
C LEU A 183 1.85 25.77 21.07
N ALA A 184 2.59 25.89 22.15
CA ALA A 184 2.06 26.05 23.50
C ALA A 184 1.55 27.48 23.68
N LEU A 185 0.26 27.71 23.46
CA LEU A 185 -0.36 29.03 23.59
C LEU A 185 -0.43 29.48 25.07
N THR A 186 -0.67 28.49 25.96
CA THR A 186 -0.59 28.65 27.41
C THR A 186 0.01 27.40 28.05
N ASP A 187 0.07 27.33 29.39
CA ASP A 187 0.50 26.08 30.09
C ASP A 187 -0.47 24.93 29.89
N ARG A 188 -1.70 25.19 29.48
CA ARG A 188 -2.77 24.21 29.35
C ARG A 188 -3.31 24.05 27.92
N LEU A 189 -3.02 25.02 27.04
CA LEU A 189 -3.54 25.04 25.68
C LEU A 189 -2.41 24.92 24.67
N THR A 190 -2.48 23.88 23.84
CA THR A 190 -1.57 23.66 22.72
C THR A 190 -2.34 23.70 21.40
N TRP A 191 -1.75 24.33 20.40
CA TRP A 191 -2.25 24.37 19.03
C TRP A 191 -1.29 23.63 18.11
N ASN A 192 -1.80 22.59 17.42
CA ASN A 192 -1.07 21.83 16.42
C ASN A 192 -1.67 22.12 15.06
N THR A 193 -0.82 22.36 14.06
CA THR A 193 -1.28 22.63 12.69
C THR A 193 -0.26 22.11 11.69
N THR A 194 -0.73 21.37 10.70
CA THR A 194 0.06 20.95 9.54
C THR A 194 -0.61 21.47 8.27
N ILE A 195 0.15 22.17 7.44
CA ILE A 195 -0.25 22.58 6.09
C ILE A 195 0.66 21.84 5.13
N TYR A 196 0.09 21.19 4.13
CA TYR A 196 0.86 20.37 3.21
C TYR A 196 0.37 20.42 1.78
N GLY A 197 1.27 20.07 0.86
CA GLY A 197 0.99 19.85 -0.54
C GLY A 197 1.71 18.62 -1.07
N HIS A 198 1.11 17.97 -2.05
CA HIS A 198 1.65 16.80 -2.73
C HIS A 198 1.31 16.88 -4.21
N SER A 199 2.28 16.57 -5.07
CA SER A 199 2.08 16.39 -6.51
C SER A 199 2.71 15.07 -6.93
N GLN A 200 1.95 14.29 -7.68
CA GLN A 200 2.37 13.02 -8.26
C GLN A 200 2.10 13.04 -9.76
N THR A 201 3.07 12.59 -10.55
CA THR A 201 2.89 12.26 -11.96
C THR A 201 3.45 10.88 -12.21
N GLY A 202 2.79 10.10 -13.04
CA GLY A 202 3.27 8.76 -13.33
C GLY A 202 2.56 8.13 -14.51
N TYR A 203 3.02 6.95 -14.85
CA TYR A 203 2.39 6.09 -15.83
C TYR A 203 2.64 4.62 -15.48
N TYR A 204 1.72 3.80 -15.92
CA TYR A 204 1.83 2.37 -16.03
C TYR A 204 1.75 2.02 -17.50
N SER A 205 2.63 1.16 -18.02
CA SER A 205 2.59 0.78 -19.41
C SER A 205 2.89 -0.69 -19.63
N TYR A 206 2.40 -1.22 -20.72
CA TYR A 206 2.67 -2.57 -21.21
C TYR A 206 2.45 -2.66 -22.70
N THR A 207 3.08 -3.66 -23.31
CA THR A 207 2.83 -4.01 -24.71
C THR A 207 1.44 -4.63 -24.84
N ASP A 208 0.58 -4.00 -25.65
CA ASP A 208 -0.78 -4.44 -25.90
C ASP A 208 -0.93 -4.99 -27.32
N SER A 209 -1.37 -6.23 -27.45
CA SER A 209 -1.61 -6.92 -28.71
C SER A 209 -3.07 -6.88 -29.17
N GLU A 210 -3.97 -6.34 -28.36
CA GLU A 210 -5.37 -6.13 -28.75
C GLU A 210 -5.53 -4.87 -29.62
N ASP A 211 -4.66 -3.86 -29.39
CA ASP A 211 -4.61 -2.61 -30.12
C ASP A 211 -3.35 -2.49 -31.01
N PRO A 212 -3.34 -3.05 -32.23
CA PRO A 212 -2.17 -3.01 -33.11
C PRO A 212 -1.85 -1.59 -33.59
N SER A 213 -0.57 -1.34 -33.85
CA SER A 213 -0.08 -0.06 -34.33
C SER A 213 -0.52 0.26 -35.77
N PRO A 214 -0.79 1.52 -36.13
CA PRO A 214 -1.25 1.92 -37.48
C PRO A 214 -0.26 1.62 -38.60
N ASN A 215 1.05 1.47 -38.28
CA ASN A 215 2.06 1.10 -39.26
C ASN A 215 2.08 -0.39 -39.62
N GLY A 216 1.22 -1.21 -38.97
CA GLY A 216 1.14 -2.65 -39.18
C GLY A 216 1.95 -3.50 -38.19
N ALA A 217 2.58 -2.92 -37.17
CA ALA A 217 3.09 -3.69 -36.06
C ALA A 217 1.92 -4.32 -35.28
N PRO A 218 2.02 -5.62 -34.87
CA PRO A 218 0.88 -6.38 -34.36
C PRO A 218 0.49 -6.05 -32.93
N PHE A 219 1.10 -5.07 -32.32
CA PHE A 219 0.82 -4.55 -30.99
C PHE A 219 1.21 -3.08 -30.88
N SER A 220 0.79 -2.43 -29.82
CA SER A 220 1.15 -1.07 -29.43
C SER A 220 1.77 -1.03 -28.04
N GLU A 221 2.23 0.13 -27.61
CA GLU A 221 2.56 0.40 -26.20
C GLU A 221 1.37 1.13 -25.59
N GLU A 222 0.62 0.44 -24.74
CA GLU A 222 -0.46 1.03 -23.97
C GLU A 222 0.08 1.72 -22.73
N VAL A 223 -0.32 2.95 -22.48
CA VAL A 223 0.18 3.78 -21.39
C VAL A 223 -0.96 4.44 -20.63
N TRP A 224 -1.09 4.08 -19.39
CA TRP A 224 -2.00 4.70 -18.43
C TRP A 224 -1.26 5.80 -17.71
N GLN A 225 -1.60 7.05 -18.03
CA GLN A 225 -0.99 8.21 -17.42
C GLN A 225 -1.84 8.71 -16.27
N ASN A 226 -1.20 9.06 -15.15
CA ASN A 226 -1.85 9.65 -14.00
C ASN A 226 -1.19 10.96 -13.58
N ARG A 227 -1.99 11.85 -13.04
CA ARG A 227 -1.56 13.04 -12.33
C ARG A 227 -2.43 13.25 -11.11
N GLN A 228 -1.80 13.55 -9.98
CA GLN A 228 -2.49 13.87 -8.75
C GLN A 228 -1.88 15.11 -8.12
N GLU A 229 -2.73 16.03 -7.65
CA GLU A 229 -2.33 17.21 -6.90
C GLU A 229 -3.21 17.32 -5.66
N ARG A 230 -2.60 17.31 -4.49
CA ARG A 230 -3.28 17.43 -3.20
C ARG A 230 -2.74 18.58 -2.41
N TYR A 231 -3.59 19.26 -1.67
CA TYR A 231 -3.21 20.18 -0.62
C TYR A 231 -4.22 20.12 0.52
N GLY A 232 -3.74 20.35 1.72
CA GLY A 232 -4.59 20.24 2.89
C GLY A 232 -4.05 20.96 4.11
N ILE A 233 -4.92 21.05 5.08
CA ILE A 233 -4.62 21.53 6.42
C ILE A 233 -5.24 20.60 7.45
N ASP A 234 -4.45 20.22 8.44
CA ASP A 234 -4.87 19.51 9.64
C ASP A 234 -4.54 20.38 10.85
N THR A 235 -5.54 20.74 11.64
CA THR A 235 -5.37 21.67 12.77
C THR A 235 -6.18 21.21 13.97
N SER A 236 -5.58 21.23 15.17
CA SER A 236 -6.24 20.87 16.42
C SER A 236 -5.82 21.76 17.59
N LEU A 237 -6.72 21.90 18.53
CA LEU A 237 -6.49 22.53 19.83
C LEU A 237 -6.64 21.46 20.92
N ARG A 238 -5.63 21.38 21.79
CA ARG A 238 -5.62 20.48 22.94
C ARG A 238 -5.57 21.27 24.23
N TYR A 239 -6.57 21.05 25.10
CA TYR A 239 -6.73 21.76 26.37
C TYR A 239 -6.69 20.80 27.55
N LYS A 240 -5.80 21.04 28.52
CA LYS A 240 -5.68 20.29 29.77
C LYS A 240 -6.50 20.94 30.88
N TRP A 241 -7.48 20.21 31.40
CA TRP A 241 -8.34 20.69 32.49
C TRP A 241 -8.50 19.62 33.59
N GLY A 242 -7.75 19.78 34.66
CA GLY A 242 -7.73 18.81 35.74
C GLY A 242 -7.29 17.43 35.26
N ARG A 243 -8.21 16.46 35.28
CA ARG A 243 -7.97 15.08 34.81
C ARG A 243 -8.32 14.88 33.33
N HIS A 244 -8.82 15.92 32.67
CA HIS A 244 -9.26 15.90 31.28
C HIS A 244 -8.16 16.42 30.34
N THR A 245 -8.06 15.80 29.19
CA THR A 245 -7.33 16.34 28.04
C THR A 245 -8.29 16.33 26.86
N ILE A 246 -8.88 17.50 26.61
CA ILE A 246 -9.87 17.70 25.54
C ILE A 246 -9.13 18.14 24.29
N GLU A 247 -9.41 17.49 23.17
CA GLU A 247 -8.86 17.84 21.86
C GLU A 247 -9.97 17.94 20.83
N GLY A 248 -9.95 19.01 20.04
CA GLY A 248 -10.83 19.18 18.90
C GLY A 248 -10.08 19.74 17.72
N GLY A 249 -10.41 19.27 16.54
CA GLY A 249 -9.70 19.68 15.33
C GLY A 249 -10.49 19.48 14.05
N VAL A 250 -9.91 20.00 12.98
CA VAL A 250 -10.45 19.96 11.62
C VAL A 250 -9.35 19.56 10.65
N TRP A 251 -9.66 18.65 9.77
CA TRP A 251 -8.86 18.34 8.59
C TRP A 251 -9.65 18.68 7.32
N TYR A 252 -8.99 19.39 6.41
CA TYR A 252 -9.47 19.65 5.06
C TYR A 252 -8.43 19.21 4.04
N GLU A 253 -8.85 18.51 3.00
CA GLU A 253 -8.01 18.17 1.85
C GLU A 253 -8.79 18.37 0.55
N ASN A 254 -8.12 18.98 -0.43
CA ASN A 254 -8.52 18.95 -1.83
C ASN A 254 -7.56 18.06 -2.61
N ASN A 255 -8.09 17.14 -3.38
CA ASN A 255 -7.34 16.21 -4.22
C ASN A 255 -7.87 16.28 -5.65
N ASN A 256 -7.06 16.78 -6.58
CA ASN A 256 -7.33 16.75 -8.01
C ASN A 256 -6.59 15.58 -8.62
N GLN A 257 -7.29 14.74 -9.35
CA GLN A 257 -6.75 13.54 -9.97
C GLN A 257 -7.17 13.48 -11.44
N GLN A 258 -6.23 13.11 -12.29
CA GLN A 258 -6.43 12.88 -13.71
C GLN A 258 -5.87 11.51 -14.08
N ALA A 259 -6.60 10.76 -14.89
CA ALA A 259 -6.16 9.48 -15.44
C ALA A 259 -6.54 9.41 -16.92
N GLY A 260 -5.59 9.04 -17.78
CA GLY A 260 -5.80 8.90 -19.23
C GLY A 260 -5.14 7.65 -19.76
N LEU A 261 -5.71 7.10 -20.82
CA LEU A 261 -5.21 5.93 -21.52
C LEU A 261 -4.83 6.30 -22.95
N PHE A 262 -3.62 5.90 -23.35
CA PHE A 262 -3.02 6.27 -24.62
C PHE A 262 -2.28 5.08 -25.23
N ASN A 263 -2.38 4.89 -26.56
CA ASN A 263 -1.59 3.90 -27.29
C ASN A 263 -0.56 4.58 -28.19
N TYR A 264 0.67 4.08 -28.11
CA TYR A 264 1.82 4.57 -28.85
C TYR A 264 2.32 3.52 -29.83
N GLN A 265 2.74 3.98 -31.00
CA GLN A 265 3.13 3.11 -32.08
C GLN A 265 4.43 2.39 -31.80
N GLN A 266 4.40 1.07 -31.85
CA GLN A 266 5.59 0.22 -31.85
C GLN A 266 6.19 0.13 -33.27
N PRO A 267 7.53 -0.03 -33.42
CA PRO A 267 8.17 -0.13 -34.71
C PRO A 267 7.87 -1.48 -35.39
N LEU A 268 7.94 -1.48 -36.72
CA LEU A 268 8.02 -2.74 -37.48
C LEU A 268 9.30 -3.48 -37.14
N LEU A 269 9.29 -4.79 -37.30
CA LEU A 269 10.46 -5.62 -37.01
C LEU A 269 11.66 -5.20 -37.86
N GLY A 270 12.73 -4.78 -37.20
CA GLY A 270 13.94 -4.27 -37.86
C GLY A 270 13.94 -2.76 -38.19
N GLU A 271 12.86 -2.03 -37.92
CA GLU A 271 12.72 -0.60 -38.24
C GLU A 271 12.86 0.31 -37.01
N GLY A 272 13.81 0.04 -36.15
CA GLY A 272 14.08 0.87 -34.99
C GLY A 272 14.09 0.12 -33.66
N ALA A 273 14.30 0.86 -32.57
CA ALA A 273 14.24 0.31 -31.23
C ALA A 273 12.79 0.25 -30.75
N PRO A 274 12.34 -0.86 -30.14
CA PRO A 274 11.03 -0.94 -29.52
C PRO A 274 10.85 0.11 -28.45
N LEU A 275 9.62 0.60 -28.27
CA LEU A 275 9.25 1.34 -27.08
C LEU A 275 9.40 0.40 -25.87
N LYS A 276 9.72 0.96 -24.75
CA LYS A 276 9.92 0.23 -23.50
C LYS A 276 8.90 0.72 -22.48
N ALA A 277 8.37 -0.19 -21.73
CA ALA A 277 7.44 0.13 -20.64
C ALA A 277 8.05 1.09 -19.61
N VAL A 278 9.36 1.06 -19.38
CA VAL A 278 9.95 1.80 -18.26
C VAL A 278 11.32 2.39 -18.59
N GLY A 279 11.54 3.54 -18.03
CA GLY A 279 12.81 4.20 -17.82
C GLY A 279 12.54 5.55 -17.16
N PRO A 280 13.43 6.07 -16.33
CA PRO A 280 13.21 7.32 -15.61
C PRO A 280 13.00 8.53 -16.53
N TYR A 281 13.28 8.37 -17.82
CA TYR A 281 13.21 9.42 -18.84
C TYR A 281 12.54 8.93 -20.13
N ASN A 282 11.62 7.96 -20.01
CA ASN A 282 10.90 7.48 -21.18
C ASN A 282 10.05 8.59 -21.79
N VAL A 283 10.19 8.72 -23.10
CA VAL A 283 9.36 9.62 -23.92
C VAL A 283 8.72 8.77 -25.01
N TYR A 284 7.42 8.60 -24.94
CA TYR A 284 6.68 7.78 -25.91
C TYR A 284 6.40 8.50 -27.25
N GLY A 285 6.61 9.81 -27.31
CA GLY A 285 6.30 10.61 -28.48
C GLY A 285 4.83 11.00 -28.56
N ARG A 286 4.23 10.89 -29.75
CA ARG A 286 2.81 11.20 -29.97
C ARG A 286 2.00 9.92 -29.97
N ALA A 287 0.99 9.85 -29.12
CA ALA A 287 0.00 8.78 -29.16
C ALA A 287 -0.76 8.79 -30.48
N PHE A 288 -1.01 7.62 -31.05
CA PHE A 288 -1.88 7.49 -32.22
C PHE A 288 -3.34 7.33 -31.81
N MET A 289 -3.60 6.84 -30.59
CA MET A 289 -4.93 6.68 -30.03
C MET A 289 -4.97 7.18 -28.58
N GLN A 290 -6.09 7.73 -28.18
CA GLN A 290 -6.47 8.00 -26.81
C GLN A 290 -7.78 7.28 -26.54
N GLY A 291 -7.80 6.39 -25.56
CA GLY A 291 -9.00 5.65 -25.16
C GLY A 291 -9.95 6.53 -24.34
N TYR A 292 -9.44 7.11 -23.27
CA TYR A 292 -10.20 8.02 -22.42
C TYR A 292 -9.30 9.01 -21.65
N ASN A 293 -9.95 10.01 -21.06
CA ASN A 293 -9.34 10.88 -20.05
C ASN A 293 -10.38 11.23 -19.00
N PHE A 294 -10.08 10.92 -17.75
CA PHE A 294 -10.89 11.25 -16.58
C PHE A 294 -10.25 12.36 -15.77
N GLN A 295 -11.08 13.17 -15.15
CA GLN A 295 -10.65 14.14 -14.15
C GLN A 295 -11.65 14.18 -13.00
N TRP A 296 -11.14 14.06 -11.78
CA TRP A 296 -11.92 14.14 -10.54
C TRP A 296 -11.32 15.14 -9.58
N THR A 297 -12.19 15.78 -8.81
CA THR A 297 -11.81 16.57 -7.65
C THR A 297 -12.50 15.98 -6.43
N THR A 298 -11.71 15.56 -5.44
CA THR A 298 -12.22 15.09 -4.15
C THR A 298 -11.94 16.16 -3.09
N ASN A 299 -13.01 16.61 -2.42
CA ASN A 299 -12.92 17.50 -1.26
C ASN A 299 -13.31 16.70 -0.03
N VAL A 300 -12.45 16.69 0.97
CA VAL A 300 -12.68 16.04 2.26
C VAL A 300 -12.68 17.07 3.37
N MET A 301 -13.67 16.99 4.25
CA MET A 301 -13.69 17.72 5.50
C MET A 301 -14.00 16.76 6.63
N GLN A 302 -13.10 16.68 7.61
CA GLN A 302 -13.26 15.90 8.82
C GLN A 302 -13.17 16.84 10.02
N PHE A 303 -14.12 16.70 10.93
CA PHE A 303 -14.06 17.29 12.26
C PHE A 303 -13.88 16.17 13.28
N HIS A 304 -13.15 16.43 14.36
CA HIS A 304 -13.06 15.53 15.49
C HIS A 304 -13.14 16.27 16.83
N LEU A 305 -13.68 15.56 17.82
CA LEU A 305 -13.67 15.98 19.21
C LEU A 305 -13.46 14.76 20.09
N GLN A 306 -12.52 14.83 21.01
CA GLN A 306 -12.25 13.75 21.97
C GLN A 306 -11.88 14.31 23.35
N ASP A 307 -12.12 13.51 24.39
CA ASP A 307 -11.65 13.74 25.74
C ASP A 307 -10.92 12.49 26.24
N SER A 308 -9.73 12.70 26.78
CA SER A 308 -8.97 11.70 27.52
C SER A 308 -9.07 12.04 28.99
N VAL A 309 -9.81 11.25 29.76
CA VAL A 309 -10.03 11.48 31.18
C VAL A 309 -9.37 10.38 32.03
N GLN A 310 -8.51 10.78 32.95
CA GLN A 310 -7.91 9.88 33.94
C GLN A 310 -8.89 9.66 35.09
N LEU A 311 -9.67 8.56 35.04
CA LEU A 311 -10.71 8.23 36.04
C LEU A 311 -10.05 7.88 37.38
N THR A 312 -8.98 7.07 37.35
CA THR A 312 -8.12 6.76 38.49
C THR A 312 -6.66 6.80 38.04
N PRO A 313 -5.65 6.71 38.92
CA PRO A 313 -4.25 6.65 38.49
C PRO A 313 -3.92 5.54 37.49
N GLY A 314 -4.67 4.43 37.52
CA GLY A 314 -4.49 3.31 36.59
C GLY A 314 -5.56 3.14 35.54
N LEU A 315 -6.59 4.00 35.48
CA LEU A 315 -7.72 3.85 34.56
C LEU A 315 -7.94 5.11 33.74
N THR A 316 -7.76 5.02 32.43
CA THR A 316 -7.97 6.12 31.49
C THR A 316 -9.09 5.78 30.51
N LEU A 317 -10.02 6.68 30.34
CA LEU A 317 -11.07 6.63 29.31
C LEU A 317 -10.74 7.65 28.22
N HIS A 318 -10.71 7.20 26.97
CA HIS A 318 -10.70 8.04 25.79
C HIS A 318 -12.08 7.92 25.12
N ALA A 319 -12.77 9.04 24.96
CA ALA A 319 -14.07 9.06 24.31
C ALA A 319 -14.14 10.23 23.34
N GLY A 320 -14.59 9.97 22.13
CA GLY A 320 -14.68 10.99 21.10
C GLY A 320 -15.48 10.53 19.89
N PHE A 321 -15.46 11.37 18.87
CA PHE A 321 -16.08 11.06 17.59
C PHE A 321 -15.41 11.84 16.46
N LYS A 322 -15.59 11.31 15.24
CA LYS A 322 -15.32 12.01 13.97
C LYS A 322 -16.65 12.36 13.32
N SER A 323 -16.63 13.43 12.55
CA SER A 323 -17.65 13.75 11.55
C SER A 323 -16.94 13.95 10.23
N MET A 324 -17.37 13.30 9.16
CA MET A 324 -16.69 13.36 7.87
C MET A 324 -17.67 13.59 6.74
N VAL A 325 -17.28 14.45 5.80
CA VAL A 325 -17.90 14.63 4.49
C VAL A 325 -16.81 14.56 3.44
N ALA A 326 -16.94 13.65 2.48
CA ALA A 326 -16.03 13.51 1.34
C ALA A 326 -16.85 13.50 0.06
N THR A 327 -16.62 14.48 -0.81
CA THR A 327 -17.30 14.59 -2.11
C THR A 327 -16.29 14.48 -3.22
N THR A 328 -16.46 13.49 -4.08
CA THR A 328 -15.73 13.34 -5.34
C THR A 328 -16.63 13.75 -6.48
N ALA A 329 -16.18 14.69 -7.32
CA ALA A 329 -16.91 15.18 -8.47
C ALA A 329 -16.02 15.17 -9.70
N GLY A 330 -16.56 14.75 -10.85
CA GLY A 330 -15.86 14.69 -12.12
C GLY A 330 -16.33 13.50 -12.98
N GLY A 331 -15.49 13.12 -13.91
CA GLY A 331 -15.74 12.04 -14.86
C GLY A 331 -14.88 12.18 -16.10
N ALA A 332 -15.34 11.65 -17.22
CA ALA A 332 -14.60 11.69 -18.48
C ALA A 332 -14.63 13.10 -19.12
N ASN A 333 -13.44 13.63 -19.40
CA ASN A 333 -13.23 14.79 -20.25
C ASN A 333 -13.14 14.41 -21.74
N TYR A 334 -12.75 13.17 -22.02
CA TYR A 334 -12.63 12.58 -23.34
C TYR A 334 -13.00 11.11 -23.28
N ASN A 335 -13.68 10.63 -24.30
CA ASN A 335 -14.02 9.24 -24.51
C ASN A 335 -13.92 8.89 -26.00
N ASN A 336 -13.23 7.81 -26.32
CA ASN A 336 -13.26 7.19 -27.63
C ASN A 336 -14.26 6.02 -27.58
N ALA A 337 -15.44 6.21 -28.15
CA ALA A 337 -16.53 5.23 -28.14
C ALA A 337 -16.16 3.92 -28.85
N ASP A 338 -15.34 3.99 -29.90
CA ASP A 338 -14.89 2.81 -30.64
C ASP A 338 -14.03 1.90 -29.78
N TRP A 339 -13.28 2.49 -28.84
CA TRP A 339 -12.42 1.76 -27.91
C TRP A 339 -13.16 1.35 -26.63
N THR A 340 -13.90 2.28 -26.01
CA THR A 340 -14.59 2.01 -24.74
C THR A 340 -15.89 1.23 -24.90
N GLY A 341 -16.45 1.17 -26.12
CA GLY A 341 -17.75 0.56 -26.39
C GLY A 341 -18.94 1.35 -25.83
N ALA A 342 -18.73 2.61 -25.44
CA ALA A 342 -19.75 3.46 -24.85
C ALA A 342 -19.75 4.88 -25.45
N ASP A 343 -20.91 5.44 -25.76
CA ASP A 343 -21.02 6.81 -26.26
C ASP A 343 -20.59 7.87 -25.22
N ALA A 344 -20.81 7.59 -23.95
CA ALA A 344 -20.44 8.47 -22.87
C ALA A 344 -20.05 7.67 -21.62
N LEU A 345 -18.89 8.02 -21.04
CA LEU A 345 -18.44 7.49 -19.75
C LEU A 345 -19.04 8.29 -18.58
N PRO A 346 -19.04 7.71 -17.36
CA PRO A 346 -19.67 8.31 -16.19
C PRO A 346 -19.14 9.70 -15.84
N ASN A 347 -20.04 10.61 -15.52
CA ASN A 347 -19.74 11.93 -15.02
C ASN A 347 -20.76 12.33 -13.93
N GLY A 348 -20.28 12.90 -12.83
CA GLY A 348 -21.12 13.35 -11.76
C GLY A 348 -20.39 13.45 -10.42
N SER A 349 -21.15 13.50 -9.33
CA SER A 349 -20.59 13.60 -7.98
C SER A 349 -21.13 12.51 -7.08
N LEU A 350 -20.25 12.00 -6.21
CA LEU A 350 -20.56 11.06 -5.13
C LEU A 350 -20.15 11.70 -3.81
N THR A 351 -21.02 11.62 -2.80
CA THR A 351 -20.73 12.15 -1.46
C THR A 351 -20.90 11.03 -0.43
N ALA A 352 -19.83 10.75 0.30
CA ALA A 352 -19.85 9.94 1.50
C ALA A 352 -19.88 10.87 2.71
N SER A 353 -20.87 10.72 3.59
CA SER A 353 -20.97 11.57 4.77
C SER A 353 -21.48 10.80 5.98
N GLN A 354 -20.92 11.12 7.15
CA GLN A 354 -21.39 10.62 8.43
C GLN A 354 -21.12 11.68 9.50
N ALA A 355 -22.17 12.13 10.15
CA ALA A 355 -22.08 13.20 11.15
C ALA A 355 -21.46 12.73 12.47
N PHE A 356 -21.59 11.44 12.81
CA PHE A 356 -21.14 10.91 14.08
C PHE A 356 -20.56 9.50 13.90
N LEU A 357 -19.25 9.39 14.03
CA LEU A 357 -18.46 8.15 14.02
C LEU A 357 -17.82 8.03 15.42
N PRO A 358 -18.48 7.35 16.37
CA PRO A 358 -18.03 7.27 17.75
C PRO A 358 -16.75 6.45 17.87
N HIS A 359 -15.93 6.79 18.89
CA HIS A 359 -14.77 6.05 19.31
C HIS A 359 -14.64 6.10 20.83
N ILE A 360 -14.60 4.95 21.48
CA ILE A 360 -14.43 4.80 22.91
C ILE A 360 -13.32 3.78 23.15
N ASN A 361 -12.31 4.18 23.90
CA ASN A 361 -11.22 3.32 24.35
C ASN A 361 -11.09 3.42 25.86
N LEU A 362 -10.92 2.29 26.54
CA LEU A 362 -10.69 2.18 27.96
C LEU A 362 -9.38 1.43 28.18
N ASP A 363 -8.40 2.10 28.82
CA ASP A 363 -7.12 1.52 29.22
C ASP A 363 -7.05 1.40 30.75
N TRP A 364 -6.88 0.16 31.24
CA TRP A 364 -6.78 -0.13 32.66
C TRP A 364 -5.47 -0.81 33.02
N HIS A 365 -4.55 -0.03 33.59
CA HIS A 365 -3.35 -0.50 34.24
C HIS A 365 -3.68 -0.95 35.67
N LEU A 366 -3.91 -2.24 35.87
CA LEU A 366 -4.17 -2.81 37.18
C LEU A 366 -2.97 -2.61 38.13
N ASN A 367 -1.76 -2.73 37.56
CA ASN A 367 -0.46 -2.43 38.19
C ASN A 367 0.61 -2.29 37.09
N ASP A 368 1.88 -2.15 37.46
CA ASP A 368 3.01 -1.97 36.52
C ASP A 368 3.20 -3.14 35.52
N HIS A 369 2.55 -4.28 35.74
CA HIS A 369 2.69 -5.48 34.93
C HIS A 369 1.46 -5.82 34.11
N HIS A 370 0.28 -5.45 34.56
CA HIS A 370 -0.98 -5.91 34.01
C HIS A 370 -1.82 -4.76 33.46
N GLU A 371 -2.16 -4.81 32.20
CA GLU A 371 -3.00 -3.84 31.51
C GLU A 371 -4.13 -4.58 30.77
N PHE A 372 -5.34 -4.06 30.88
CA PHE A 372 -6.51 -4.46 30.11
C PHE A 372 -6.97 -3.27 29.28
N TYR A 373 -7.42 -3.54 28.06
CA TYR A 373 -7.94 -2.50 27.19
C TYR A 373 -9.16 -2.97 26.40
N VAL A 374 -10.04 -2.03 26.12
CA VAL A 374 -11.22 -2.23 25.27
C VAL A 374 -11.30 -1.05 24.30
N ASP A 375 -11.61 -1.34 23.04
CA ASP A 375 -11.79 -0.33 22.00
C ASP A 375 -13.06 -0.63 21.22
N VAL A 376 -13.92 0.39 21.02
CA VAL A 376 -15.13 0.32 20.21
C VAL A 376 -15.22 1.56 19.35
N ALA A 377 -15.31 1.37 18.03
CA ALA A 377 -15.41 2.50 17.13
C ALA A 377 -16.19 2.19 15.85
N GLU A 378 -16.80 3.22 15.30
CA GLU A 378 -17.33 3.24 13.95
C GLU A 378 -16.45 4.05 13.03
N ASN A 379 -16.21 3.55 11.82
CA ASN A 379 -15.46 4.22 10.78
C ASN A 379 -16.16 4.15 9.43
N MET A 380 -15.78 5.04 8.53
CA MET A 380 -16.34 5.13 7.18
C MET A 380 -15.21 5.22 6.14
N ARG A 381 -15.48 4.73 4.93
CA ARG A 381 -14.64 4.91 3.75
C ARG A 381 -15.33 5.87 2.78
N ALA A 382 -14.57 6.84 2.26
CA ALA A 382 -15.01 7.71 1.17
C ALA A 382 -15.12 6.93 -0.15
N TYR A 383 -15.86 7.46 -1.11
CA TYR A 383 -15.82 6.94 -2.48
C TYR A 383 -14.51 7.38 -3.12
N GLU A 384 -13.62 6.42 -3.31
CA GLU A 384 -12.29 6.65 -3.88
C GLU A 384 -12.31 6.49 -5.40
N VAL A 385 -11.39 7.17 -6.08
CA VAL A 385 -11.02 6.92 -7.46
C VAL A 385 -9.54 6.55 -7.50
N SER A 386 -9.19 5.59 -8.37
CA SER A 386 -7.82 5.10 -8.49
C SER A 386 -6.97 6.03 -9.36
N ALA A 387 -5.67 6.09 -9.10
CA ALA A 387 -4.71 6.79 -9.93
C ALA A 387 -4.63 6.19 -11.36
N PHE A 388 -4.84 4.89 -11.50
CA PHE A 388 -4.73 4.15 -12.75
C PHE A 388 -6.09 3.71 -13.30
N GLY A 389 -7.09 4.57 -13.21
CA GLY A 389 -8.45 4.26 -13.63
C GLY A 389 -9.46 4.44 -12.53
N VAL A 390 -10.64 3.87 -12.70
CA VAL A 390 -11.75 4.06 -11.76
C VAL A 390 -11.74 3.10 -10.59
N GLY A 391 -10.94 2.02 -10.66
CA GLY A 391 -10.71 1.08 -9.57
C GLY A 391 -12.00 0.56 -8.90
N ASN A 392 -11.95 0.38 -7.59
CA ASN A 392 -13.09 -0.03 -6.76
C ASN A 392 -14.07 1.12 -6.50
N SER A 393 -14.48 1.84 -7.53
CA SER A 393 -15.35 3.01 -7.46
C SER A 393 -16.63 2.81 -8.27
N ILE A 394 -17.70 3.47 -7.85
CA ILE A 394 -18.95 3.56 -8.62
C ILE A 394 -18.75 4.18 -10.01
N TYR A 395 -17.65 4.93 -10.22
CA TYR A 395 -17.28 5.44 -11.54
C TYR A 395 -16.76 4.34 -12.50
N SER A 396 -16.48 3.11 -12.03
CA SER A 396 -16.01 2.01 -12.88
C SER A 396 -17.10 1.28 -13.65
N VAL A 397 -18.13 2.00 -14.07
CA VAL A 397 -19.19 1.51 -14.97
C VAL A 397 -19.03 2.11 -16.37
N GLN A 398 -19.50 1.38 -17.37
CA GLN A 398 -19.27 1.75 -18.77
C GLN A 398 -20.17 2.88 -19.28
N ASP A 399 -21.25 3.23 -18.57
CA ASP A 399 -22.20 4.21 -19.06
C ASP A 399 -22.82 5.08 -17.96
N GLN A 400 -23.30 6.25 -18.35
CA GLN A 400 -23.90 7.25 -17.49
C GLN A 400 -25.20 6.78 -16.82
N ALA A 401 -26.00 5.94 -17.48
CA ALA A 401 -27.26 5.47 -16.94
C ALA A 401 -27.03 4.51 -15.78
N THR A 402 -26.09 3.58 -15.94
CA THR A 402 -25.64 2.65 -14.90
C THR A 402 -25.03 3.40 -13.71
N PHE A 403 -24.19 4.42 -13.97
CA PHE A 403 -23.65 5.29 -12.93
C PHE A 403 -24.78 5.96 -12.12
N GLN A 404 -25.77 6.54 -12.78
CA GLN A 404 -26.89 7.20 -12.10
C GLN A 404 -27.75 6.22 -11.31
N ALA A 405 -27.90 4.99 -11.77
CA ALA A 405 -28.62 3.93 -11.05
C ALA A 405 -27.84 3.52 -9.80
N GLN A 406 -26.54 3.23 -9.92
CA GLN A 406 -25.68 2.87 -8.79
C GLN A 406 -25.54 4.01 -7.77
N LYS A 407 -25.38 5.25 -8.25
CA LYS A 407 -25.30 6.43 -7.38
C LYS A 407 -26.54 6.58 -6.47
N ARG A 408 -27.74 6.27 -6.98
CA ARG A 408 -28.99 6.34 -6.18
C ARG A 408 -29.06 5.28 -5.09
N ALA A 409 -28.43 4.12 -5.32
CA ALA A 409 -28.41 3.00 -4.39
C ALA A 409 -27.17 3.00 -3.48
N ALA A 410 -26.17 3.86 -3.79
CA ALA A 410 -24.88 3.84 -3.11
C ALA A 410 -24.97 4.31 -1.67
N GLU A 411 -24.49 3.49 -0.77
CA GLU A 411 -24.19 3.85 0.62
C GLU A 411 -22.70 3.76 0.90
N PRO A 412 -22.11 4.69 1.69
CA PRO A 412 -20.70 4.61 2.04
C PRO A 412 -20.39 3.34 2.84
N SER A 413 -19.25 2.71 2.53
CA SER A 413 -18.77 1.59 3.33
C SER A 413 -18.46 2.05 4.76
N LYS A 414 -18.96 1.31 5.75
CA LYS A 414 -18.75 1.56 7.19
C LYS A 414 -18.23 0.32 7.88
N ALA A 415 -17.56 0.51 9.00
CA ALA A 415 -17.14 -0.59 9.86
C ALA A 415 -17.34 -0.26 11.33
N TRP A 416 -18.02 -1.14 12.04
CA TRP A 416 -17.95 -1.22 13.49
C TRP A 416 -16.85 -2.17 13.89
N VAL A 417 -15.98 -1.73 14.78
CA VAL A 417 -14.87 -2.53 15.32
C VAL A 417 -14.99 -2.59 16.83
N TYR A 418 -14.93 -3.81 17.35
CA TYR A 418 -14.93 -4.12 18.77
C TYR A 418 -13.65 -4.89 19.06
N LEU A 419 -12.87 -4.44 20.01
CA LEU A 419 -11.61 -5.05 20.36
C LEU A 419 -11.43 -5.06 21.87
N GLY A 420 -10.95 -6.17 22.42
CA GLY A 420 -10.59 -6.28 23.82
C GLY A 420 -9.29 -7.05 23.96
N GLY A 421 -8.46 -6.64 24.89
CA GLY A 421 -7.16 -7.26 25.05
C GLY A 421 -6.58 -7.12 26.44
N TYR A 422 -5.51 -7.88 26.61
CA TYR A 422 -4.70 -7.94 27.82
C TYR A 422 -3.23 -7.88 27.46
N ARG A 423 -2.45 -7.09 28.21
CA ARG A 423 -0.99 -7.01 28.11
C ARG A 423 -0.37 -7.34 29.47
N TYR A 424 0.67 -8.13 29.40
CA TYR A 424 1.56 -8.39 30.53
C TYR A 424 2.97 -7.93 30.19
N THR A 425 3.58 -7.17 31.07
CA THR A 425 4.95 -6.69 30.88
C THR A 425 5.78 -6.94 32.13
N SER A 426 6.90 -7.64 31.97
CA SER A 426 7.91 -7.81 33.00
C SER A 426 9.31 -7.75 32.37
N ARG A 427 10.35 -7.86 33.22
CA ARG A 427 11.74 -7.87 32.76
C ARG A 427 12.05 -8.97 31.75
N TYR A 428 11.42 -10.15 31.89
CA TYR A 428 11.75 -11.34 31.12
C TYR A 428 10.65 -11.79 30.14
N LEU A 429 9.45 -11.29 30.33
CA LEU A 429 8.28 -11.70 29.56
C LEU A 429 7.42 -10.47 29.23
N GLN A 430 7.13 -10.33 27.94
CA GLN A 430 6.04 -9.50 27.45
C GLN A 430 5.03 -10.40 26.75
N ALA A 431 3.76 -10.27 27.07
CA ALA A 431 2.69 -11.03 26.45
C ALA A 431 1.52 -10.09 26.10
N ASN A 432 0.86 -10.38 24.99
CA ASN A 432 -0.34 -9.69 24.55
C ASN A 432 -1.34 -10.73 24.06
N ALA A 433 -2.60 -10.58 24.43
CA ALA A 433 -3.71 -11.34 23.89
C ALA A 433 -4.84 -10.36 23.54
N THR A 434 -5.37 -10.48 22.33
CA THR A 434 -6.43 -9.60 21.80
C THR A 434 -7.48 -10.44 21.12
N ILE A 435 -8.75 -10.13 21.36
CA ILE A 435 -9.88 -10.61 20.57
C ILE A 435 -10.53 -9.43 19.86
N TYR A 436 -11.06 -9.67 18.68
CA TYR A 436 -11.75 -8.61 17.93
C TYR A 436 -12.93 -9.15 17.14
N HIS A 437 -13.88 -8.26 16.89
CA HIS A 437 -14.96 -8.42 15.93
C HIS A 437 -15.08 -7.14 15.10
N ALA A 438 -15.18 -7.29 13.78
CA ALA A 438 -15.44 -6.18 12.87
C ALA A 438 -16.63 -6.54 11.97
N SER A 439 -17.55 -5.60 11.84
CA SER A 439 -18.75 -5.67 11.00
C SER A 439 -18.63 -4.61 9.92
N LEU A 440 -18.40 -5.03 8.67
CA LEU A 440 -18.32 -4.14 7.52
C LEU A 440 -19.70 -4.09 6.85
N ILE A 441 -20.19 -2.88 6.63
CA ILE A 441 -21.50 -2.59 6.06
C ILE A 441 -21.26 -1.89 4.72
N HIS A 442 -21.91 -2.37 3.66
CA HIS A 442 -21.76 -1.88 2.28
C HIS A 442 -20.30 -1.86 1.79
N PRO A 443 -19.49 -2.93 1.98
CA PRO A 443 -18.16 -2.98 1.42
C PRO A 443 -18.22 -3.07 -0.09
N LEU A 444 -17.70 -2.03 -0.77
CA LEU A 444 -17.54 -2.01 -2.22
C LEU A 444 -16.22 -2.68 -2.59
N LEU A 445 -16.27 -3.75 -3.37
CA LEU A 445 -15.11 -4.49 -3.84
C LEU A 445 -15.24 -4.71 -5.36
N ALA A 446 -14.11 -4.71 -6.06
CA ALA A 446 -14.08 -5.12 -7.46
C ALA A 446 -13.99 -6.65 -7.58
N ALA A 447 -14.70 -7.18 -8.54
CA ALA A 447 -14.63 -8.57 -8.93
C ALA A 447 -14.50 -8.69 -10.45
N ALA A 448 -13.61 -9.58 -10.91
CA ALA A 448 -13.57 -9.98 -12.30
C ALA A 448 -14.72 -10.96 -12.56
N VAL A 449 -15.65 -10.56 -13.41
CA VAL A 449 -16.81 -11.35 -13.86
C VAL A 449 -16.76 -11.54 -15.36
N GLY A 450 -17.42 -12.58 -15.87
CA GLY A 450 -17.40 -12.91 -17.29
C GLY A 450 -16.48 -14.11 -17.60
N SER A 451 -15.98 -14.18 -18.82
CA SER A 451 -15.06 -15.27 -19.23
C SER A 451 -13.62 -14.94 -18.85
N LEU A 452 -12.77 -15.97 -18.72
CA LEU A 452 -11.34 -15.82 -18.47
C LEU A 452 -10.61 -15.08 -19.61
N THR A 453 -11.15 -15.15 -20.83
CA THR A 453 -10.60 -14.49 -22.03
C THR A 453 -11.12 -13.07 -22.25
N ASN A 454 -12.21 -12.69 -21.58
CA ASN A 454 -12.78 -11.35 -21.65
C ASN A 454 -13.44 -11.00 -20.31
N PRO A 455 -12.63 -10.77 -19.26
CA PRO A 455 -13.12 -10.43 -17.95
C PRO A 455 -13.63 -8.98 -17.94
N VAL A 456 -14.73 -8.76 -17.22
CA VAL A 456 -15.25 -7.43 -16.94
C VAL A 456 -15.04 -7.16 -15.46
N SER A 457 -14.31 -6.11 -15.13
CA SER A 457 -14.22 -5.63 -13.75
C SER A 457 -15.52 -4.94 -13.35
N GLN A 458 -16.12 -5.38 -12.27
CA GLN A 458 -17.36 -4.83 -11.74
C GLN A 458 -17.22 -4.50 -10.26
N VAL A 459 -17.62 -3.29 -9.87
CA VAL A 459 -17.76 -2.95 -8.46
C VAL A 459 -19.08 -3.49 -7.93
N ILE A 460 -18.97 -4.25 -6.85
CA ILE A 460 -20.08 -4.95 -6.21
C ILE A 460 -20.19 -4.48 -4.77
N ASP A 461 -21.43 -4.16 -4.34
CA ASP A 461 -21.76 -4.01 -2.93
C ASP A 461 -22.02 -5.39 -2.32
N PHE A 462 -21.13 -5.86 -1.46
CA PHE A 462 -21.25 -7.15 -0.76
C PHE A 462 -22.22 -7.12 0.43
N GLY A 463 -22.86 -5.99 0.67
CA GLY A 463 -23.87 -5.78 1.70
C GLY A 463 -23.32 -5.83 3.12
N HIS A 464 -22.87 -6.98 3.60
CA HIS A 464 -22.33 -7.15 4.93
C HIS A 464 -21.23 -8.21 4.97
N ILE A 465 -20.15 -7.91 5.70
CA ILE A 465 -19.02 -8.82 5.94
C ILE A 465 -18.74 -8.85 7.44
N SER A 466 -18.72 -10.04 8.03
CA SER A 466 -18.35 -10.26 9.42
C SER A 466 -16.92 -10.78 9.53
N MET A 467 -16.12 -10.18 10.42
CA MET A 467 -14.77 -10.60 10.72
C MET A 467 -14.58 -10.77 12.22
N THR A 468 -14.12 -11.94 12.66
CA THR A 468 -13.82 -12.21 14.07
C THR A 468 -12.46 -12.88 14.18
N GLY A 469 -11.69 -12.52 15.17
CA GLY A 469 -10.38 -13.12 15.35
C GLY A 469 -9.78 -12.96 16.74
N ALA A 470 -8.64 -13.63 16.91
CA ALA A 470 -7.83 -13.54 18.11
C ALA A 470 -6.35 -13.49 17.74
N ASN A 471 -5.59 -12.66 18.43
CA ASN A 471 -4.15 -12.52 18.29
C ASN A 471 -3.49 -12.76 19.64
N GLY A 472 -2.40 -13.51 19.64
CA GLY A 472 -1.53 -13.68 20.78
C GLY A 472 -0.09 -13.41 20.42
N ALA A 473 0.64 -12.67 21.24
CA ALA A 473 2.07 -12.43 21.09
C ALA A 473 2.79 -12.64 22.41
N ILE A 474 3.96 -13.30 22.37
CA ILE A 474 4.83 -13.51 23.51
C ILE A 474 6.25 -13.17 23.11
N THR A 475 6.92 -12.33 23.89
CA THR A 475 8.35 -12.05 23.78
C THR A 475 9.05 -12.45 25.08
N LEU A 476 10.02 -13.34 24.96
CA LEU A 476 10.86 -13.81 26.05
C LEU A 476 12.26 -13.20 25.93
N THR A 477 12.76 -12.64 27.04
CA THR A 477 14.13 -12.12 27.16
C THR A 477 14.83 -12.75 28.38
N PRO A 478 15.04 -14.10 28.35
CA PRO A 478 15.47 -14.85 29.56
C PRO A 478 16.87 -14.53 30.01
N ILE A 479 17.75 -14.13 29.10
CA ILE A 479 19.12 -13.70 29.35
C ILE A 479 19.45 -12.44 28.55
N ARG A 480 20.48 -11.73 28.99
CA ARG A 480 20.94 -10.53 28.32
C ARG A 480 21.34 -10.84 26.88
N GLY A 481 20.79 -10.06 25.94
CA GLY A 481 21.04 -10.17 24.49
C GLY A 481 20.18 -11.17 23.75
N LEU A 482 19.44 -12.06 24.42
CA LEU A 482 18.53 -13.02 23.80
C LEU A 482 17.09 -12.47 23.80
N SER A 483 16.47 -12.45 22.63
CA SER A 483 15.06 -12.15 22.45
C SER A 483 14.40 -13.20 21.58
N PHE A 484 13.28 -13.75 22.05
CA PHE A 484 12.50 -14.75 21.33
C PHE A 484 11.03 -14.33 21.31
N THR A 485 10.54 -13.96 20.15
CA THR A 485 9.17 -13.48 19.94
C THR A 485 8.36 -14.47 19.12
N ASN A 486 7.14 -14.74 19.53
CA ASN A 486 6.17 -15.54 18.81
C ASN A 486 4.84 -14.80 18.74
N THR A 487 4.19 -14.85 17.61
CA THR A 487 2.86 -14.29 17.39
C THR A 487 1.99 -15.29 16.64
N LEU A 488 0.81 -15.55 17.16
CA LEU A 488 -0.20 -16.41 16.54
C LEU A 488 -1.47 -15.60 16.32
N SER A 489 -2.02 -15.65 15.12
CA SER A 489 -3.29 -15.02 14.77
C SER A 489 -4.25 -16.04 14.19
N TYR A 490 -5.48 -15.99 14.66
CA TYR A 490 -6.61 -16.69 14.07
C TYR A 490 -7.63 -15.67 13.57
N ASN A 491 -8.06 -15.81 12.33
CA ASN A 491 -9.01 -14.90 11.69
C ASN A 491 -10.11 -15.71 10.98
N LYS A 492 -11.35 -15.32 11.18
CA LYS A 492 -12.49 -15.81 10.43
C LYS A 492 -13.23 -14.62 9.85
N GLY A 493 -13.30 -14.57 8.52
CA GLY A 493 -14.07 -13.55 7.80
C GLY A 493 -15.02 -14.21 6.82
N THR A 494 -16.29 -13.78 6.79
CA THR A 494 -17.33 -14.33 5.93
C THR A 494 -18.16 -13.25 5.28
N TYR A 495 -18.60 -13.51 4.05
CA TYR A 495 -19.68 -12.77 3.42
C TYR A 495 -21.01 -13.21 4.03
N ASP A 496 -21.86 -12.28 4.45
CA ASP A 496 -23.09 -12.60 5.14
C ASP A 496 -24.31 -12.59 4.20
N ARG A 497 -24.14 -12.12 2.96
CA ARG A 497 -25.20 -12.04 1.94
C ARG A 497 -24.77 -12.64 0.62
N ASN A 498 -25.77 -13.05 -0.16
CA ASN A 498 -25.60 -13.36 -1.57
C ASN A 498 -25.64 -12.06 -2.39
N VAL A 499 -25.05 -12.07 -3.56
CA VAL A 499 -24.97 -10.88 -4.43
C VAL A 499 -25.43 -11.21 -5.85
N ASP A 500 -26.09 -10.23 -6.47
CA ASP A 500 -26.42 -10.24 -7.90
C ASP A 500 -25.41 -9.36 -8.64
N THR A 501 -24.89 -9.87 -9.74
CA THR A 501 -23.93 -9.17 -10.59
C THR A 501 -24.35 -9.27 -12.05
N VAL A 502 -23.69 -8.54 -12.95
CA VAL A 502 -23.86 -8.71 -14.40
C VAL A 502 -23.54 -10.14 -14.85
N GLY A 503 -22.60 -10.80 -14.15
CA GLY A 503 -22.23 -12.21 -14.39
C GLY A 503 -23.20 -13.25 -13.81
N GLY A 504 -24.25 -12.81 -13.09
CA GLY A 504 -25.27 -13.67 -12.48
C GLY A 504 -25.34 -13.58 -10.96
N TYR A 505 -26.18 -14.46 -10.38
CA TYR A 505 -26.36 -14.60 -8.94
C TYR A 505 -25.25 -15.48 -8.33
N TYR A 506 -24.60 -14.97 -7.28
CA TYR A 506 -23.57 -15.71 -6.55
C TYR A 506 -24.00 -15.92 -5.09
N GLY A 507 -24.05 -17.20 -4.69
CA GLY A 507 -24.37 -17.63 -3.33
C GLY A 507 -23.18 -17.46 -2.39
N LEU A 508 -22.85 -16.24 -1.97
CA LEU A 508 -21.69 -15.92 -1.15
C LEU A 508 -21.92 -16.05 0.35
N SER A 509 -23.17 -16.08 0.79
CA SER A 509 -23.50 -16.18 2.23
C SER A 509 -22.79 -17.38 2.88
N GLY A 510 -22.00 -17.10 3.93
CA GLY A 510 -21.16 -18.08 4.63
C GLY A 510 -19.83 -18.43 3.97
N LYS A 511 -19.52 -17.92 2.77
CA LYS A 511 -18.21 -18.09 2.15
C LYS A 511 -17.15 -17.24 2.85
N ASN A 512 -15.91 -17.74 2.85
CA ASN A 512 -14.78 -17.00 3.43
C ASN A 512 -14.36 -15.84 2.53
N ILE A 513 -13.89 -14.76 3.14
CA ILE A 513 -13.31 -13.62 2.44
C ILE A 513 -12.08 -14.10 1.64
N VAL A 514 -11.95 -13.59 0.41
CA VAL A 514 -10.79 -13.86 -0.46
C VAL A 514 -9.52 -13.23 0.12
N ASN A 515 -8.38 -13.82 -0.18
CA ASN A 515 -7.05 -13.37 0.25
C ASN A 515 -6.89 -13.20 1.79
N TYR A 516 -7.71 -13.87 2.58
CA TYR A 516 -7.75 -13.73 4.04
C TYR A 516 -7.38 -15.06 4.72
N PRO A 517 -6.12 -15.23 5.20
CA PRO A 517 -5.69 -16.48 5.81
C PRO A 517 -6.30 -16.64 7.21
N ALA A 518 -6.88 -17.82 7.48
CA ALA A 518 -7.44 -18.13 8.79
C ALA A 518 -6.36 -18.19 9.88
N TRP A 519 -5.18 -18.70 9.56
CA TRP A 519 -4.06 -18.81 10.49
C TRP A 519 -2.82 -18.10 9.98
N MET A 520 -2.21 -17.32 10.86
CA MET A 520 -0.89 -16.74 10.65
C MET A 520 -0.04 -16.98 11.90
N TYR A 521 1.23 -17.33 11.68
CA TYR A 521 2.20 -17.48 12.77
C TYR A 521 3.49 -16.80 12.38
N LYS A 522 4.09 -16.09 13.34
CA LYS A 522 5.40 -15.46 13.18
C LYS A 522 6.26 -15.80 14.35
N THR A 523 7.52 -16.13 14.10
CA THR A 523 8.53 -16.32 15.11
C THR A 523 9.77 -15.54 14.76
N ALA A 524 10.43 -14.95 15.76
CA ALA A 524 11.69 -14.25 15.61
C ALA A 524 12.61 -14.55 16.80
N LEU A 525 13.83 -14.94 16.51
CA LEU A 525 14.90 -15.18 17.47
C LEU A 525 16.06 -14.24 17.16
N SER A 526 16.52 -13.52 18.15
CA SER A 526 17.72 -12.69 18.02
C SER A 526 18.63 -12.85 19.23
N TYR A 527 19.93 -12.92 18.98
CA TYR A 527 20.94 -12.99 20.02
C TYR A 527 22.09 -12.04 19.75
N THR A 528 22.34 -11.14 20.71
CA THR A 528 23.43 -10.16 20.66
C THR A 528 24.51 -10.52 21.66
N TRP A 529 25.74 -10.69 21.20
CA TRP A 529 26.91 -10.96 22.01
C TRP A 529 28.14 -10.19 21.50
N LYS A 530 28.76 -9.39 22.36
CA LYS A 530 30.02 -8.65 22.09
C LYS A 530 30.02 -7.92 20.73
N GLY A 531 28.92 -7.27 20.35
CA GLY A 531 28.82 -6.53 19.08
C GLY A 531 28.31 -7.34 17.89
N ALA A 532 28.28 -8.68 17.98
CA ALA A 532 27.64 -9.53 16.99
C ALA A 532 26.17 -9.74 17.34
N THR A 533 25.28 -9.61 16.36
CA THR A 533 23.86 -9.94 16.48
C THR A 533 23.49 -10.94 15.39
N ALA A 534 23.06 -12.13 15.79
CA ALA A 534 22.44 -13.10 14.90
C ALA A 534 20.92 -13.03 15.03
N HIS A 535 20.20 -13.11 13.92
CA HIS A 535 18.75 -13.18 13.92
C HIS A 535 18.23 -14.23 12.94
N PHE A 536 17.09 -14.78 13.28
CA PHE A 536 16.31 -15.68 12.46
C PHE A 536 14.85 -15.34 12.65
N ASP A 537 14.09 -15.25 11.57
CA ASP A 537 12.64 -15.12 11.61
C ASP A 537 11.97 -16.06 10.61
N ALA A 538 10.77 -16.49 10.94
CA ALA A 538 9.95 -17.31 10.07
C ALA A 538 8.48 -16.90 10.19
N ASN A 539 7.82 -16.82 9.04
CA ASN A 539 6.43 -16.41 8.90
C ASN A 539 5.65 -17.51 8.19
N TYR A 540 4.54 -17.92 8.78
CA TYR A 540 3.57 -18.82 8.19
C TYR A 540 2.30 -18.05 7.84
N PHE A 541 1.82 -18.27 6.62
CA PHE A 541 0.50 -17.83 6.15
C PHE A 541 -0.30 -19.07 5.76
N GLY A 542 -1.49 -19.20 6.33
CA GLY A 542 -2.41 -20.28 6.03
C GLY A 542 -2.95 -20.22 4.59
N ARG A 543 -3.67 -21.25 4.19
CA ARG A 543 -4.39 -21.30 2.91
C ARG A 543 -5.28 -20.06 2.76
N ARG A 544 -5.33 -19.47 1.55
CA ARG A 544 -6.20 -18.35 1.19
C ARG A 544 -7.10 -18.73 0.02
N TYR A 545 -8.38 -18.39 0.11
CA TYR A 545 -9.27 -18.48 -1.03
C TYR A 545 -8.96 -17.38 -2.03
N TYR A 546 -9.06 -17.73 -3.31
CA TYR A 546 -8.76 -16.86 -4.43
C TYR A 546 -10.02 -16.33 -5.10
N SER A 547 -11.00 -17.20 -5.36
CA SER A 547 -12.30 -16.85 -5.91
C SER A 547 -13.32 -16.54 -4.81
N PHE A 548 -14.25 -15.63 -5.09
CA PHE A 548 -15.31 -15.26 -4.14
C PHE A 548 -16.18 -16.46 -3.76
N MET A 549 -16.44 -17.40 -4.69
CA MET A 549 -17.20 -18.64 -4.42
C MET A 549 -16.40 -19.68 -3.63
N ASN A 550 -15.13 -19.42 -3.31
CA ASN A 550 -14.23 -20.32 -2.59
C ASN A 550 -13.96 -21.67 -3.29
N ASP A 551 -14.17 -21.77 -4.58
CA ASP A 551 -13.87 -22.97 -5.36
C ASP A 551 -12.39 -23.10 -5.71
N THR A 552 -11.64 -22.00 -5.66
CA THR A 552 -10.21 -21.92 -5.94
C THR A 552 -9.45 -21.32 -4.74
N SER A 553 -8.28 -21.86 -4.43
CA SER A 553 -7.45 -21.41 -3.31
C SER A 553 -5.96 -21.65 -3.56
N VAL A 554 -5.11 -20.84 -2.91
CA VAL A 554 -3.66 -21.07 -2.87
C VAL A 554 -3.26 -21.72 -1.54
N PRO A 555 -2.26 -22.62 -1.54
CA PRO A 555 -1.80 -23.29 -0.32
C PRO A 555 -1.16 -22.30 0.66
N GLY A 556 -1.17 -22.67 1.93
CA GLY A 556 -0.36 -21.98 2.94
C GLY A 556 1.13 -22.20 2.71
N TYR A 557 1.95 -21.27 3.22
CA TYR A 557 3.40 -21.29 3.02
C TYR A 557 4.17 -20.72 4.20
N TRP A 558 5.45 -21.08 4.25
CA TRP A 558 6.44 -20.51 5.15
C TRP A 558 7.46 -19.66 4.39
N VAL A 559 7.85 -18.53 4.95
CA VAL A 559 9.03 -17.78 4.52
C VAL A 559 9.90 -17.54 5.76
N ALA A 560 11.18 -17.91 5.66
CA ALA A 560 12.14 -17.71 6.75
C ALA A 560 13.32 -16.88 6.27
N ASN A 561 13.85 -16.05 7.16
CA ASN A 561 14.99 -15.20 6.93
C ASN A 561 16.03 -15.41 8.04
N ALA A 562 17.28 -15.14 7.73
CA ALA A 562 18.36 -15.17 8.72
C ALA A 562 19.39 -14.09 8.41
N GLY A 563 20.06 -13.61 9.44
CA GLY A 563 21.12 -12.62 9.23
C GLY A 563 22.09 -12.55 10.42
N LEU A 564 23.23 -11.94 10.12
CA LEU A 564 24.29 -11.65 11.06
C LEU A 564 24.71 -10.20 10.88
N GLU A 565 24.73 -9.43 11.97
CA GLU A 565 25.26 -8.07 12.03
C GLU A 565 26.46 -8.03 12.97
N TYR A 566 27.49 -7.29 12.61
CA TYR A 566 28.61 -7.00 13.49
C TYR A 566 28.87 -5.50 13.59
N ARG A 567 28.94 -5.00 14.84
CA ARG A 567 29.27 -3.62 15.18
C ARG A 567 30.74 -3.53 15.53
N PHE A 568 31.51 -2.92 14.65
CA PHE A 568 32.95 -2.67 14.85
C PHE A 568 33.20 -1.53 15.84
N GLY A 569 32.17 -0.69 16.11
CA GLY A 569 32.27 0.50 16.94
C GLY A 569 32.87 1.69 16.18
N ASP A 570 33.61 2.52 16.90
CA ASP A 570 34.21 3.73 16.36
C ASP A 570 35.59 3.43 15.73
N MET A 571 35.81 3.91 14.53
CA MET A 571 37.06 3.73 13.76
C MET A 571 37.55 5.11 13.30
N SER A 572 38.31 5.82 14.14
CA SER A 572 38.79 7.19 13.87
C SER A 572 37.63 8.18 13.70
N VAL A 573 37.49 8.77 12.51
CA VAL A 573 36.42 9.72 12.17
C VAL A 573 35.08 9.03 11.93
N LEU A 574 35.08 7.74 11.60
CA LEU A 574 33.89 6.94 11.41
C LEU A 574 33.35 6.43 12.76
N LYS A 575 32.06 6.63 12.99
CA LYS A 575 31.37 6.23 14.21
C LYS A 575 30.35 5.12 13.93
N ASN A 576 30.18 4.22 14.90
CA ASN A 576 29.19 3.16 14.79
C ASN A 576 29.26 2.36 13.49
N VAL A 577 30.46 1.98 13.08
CA VAL A 577 30.65 1.16 11.87
C VAL A 577 29.96 -0.18 12.06
N THR A 578 29.04 -0.52 11.17
CA THR A 578 28.32 -1.80 11.19
C THR A 578 28.35 -2.45 9.81
N ALA A 579 28.48 -3.77 9.78
CA ALA A 579 28.28 -4.56 8.58
C ALA A 579 27.31 -5.70 8.89
N SER A 580 26.43 -6.04 7.95
CA SER A 580 25.55 -7.19 8.11
C SER A 580 25.47 -8.02 6.83
N PHE A 581 25.03 -9.26 7.01
CA PHE A 581 24.72 -10.17 5.93
C PHE A 581 23.36 -10.81 6.20
N ASN A 582 22.44 -10.71 5.25
CA ASN A 582 21.06 -11.16 5.39
C ASN A 582 20.71 -12.09 4.24
N VAL A 583 19.95 -13.14 4.55
CA VAL A 583 19.38 -14.06 3.59
C VAL A 583 17.86 -14.03 3.72
N TYR A 584 17.18 -13.59 2.69
CA TYR A 584 15.71 -13.62 2.61
C TYR A 584 15.25 -14.88 1.90
N ASN A 585 14.07 -15.37 2.28
CA ASN A 585 13.55 -16.65 1.81
C ASN A 585 14.62 -17.78 1.88
N LEU A 586 15.17 -17.98 3.08
CA LEU A 586 16.31 -18.87 3.37
C LEU A 586 16.16 -20.27 2.76
N PHE A 587 14.96 -20.83 2.74
CA PHE A 587 14.67 -22.16 2.22
C PHE A 587 14.27 -22.16 0.74
N ASN A 588 14.27 -20.99 0.08
CA ASN A 588 13.88 -20.81 -1.32
C ASN A 588 12.48 -21.37 -1.63
N ASN A 589 11.54 -21.15 -0.73
CA ASN A 589 10.16 -21.60 -0.90
C ASN A 589 9.48 -20.82 -2.03
N LYS A 590 8.67 -21.53 -2.82
CA LYS A 590 7.79 -20.94 -3.83
C LYS A 590 6.44 -20.66 -3.20
N TYR A 591 5.96 -19.42 -3.32
CA TYR A 591 4.69 -19.02 -2.72
C TYR A 591 4.03 -17.87 -3.49
N ILE A 592 2.72 -17.80 -3.42
CA ILE A 592 1.97 -16.65 -3.94
C ILE A 592 1.99 -15.54 -2.88
N SER A 593 2.60 -14.42 -3.22
CA SER A 593 2.72 -13.26 -2.33
C SER A 593 1.42 -12.46 -2.26
N MET A 594 0.84 -12.15 -3.42
CA MET A 594 -0.34 -11.30 -3.56
C MET A 594 -1.37 -11.96 -4.50
N MET A 595 -2.63 -11.62 -4.30
CA MET A 595 -3.75 -12.03 -5.15
C MET A 595 -4.71 -10.85 -5.32
N GLY A 596 -5.38 -10.78 -6.47
CA GLY A 596 -6.37 -9.75 -6.77
C GLY A 596 -5.76 -8.46 -7.31
N GLN A 597 -4.61 -8.51 -7.97
CA GLN A 597 -4.00 -7.36 -8.62
C GLN A 597 -4.87 -6.87 -9.79
N ASN A 598 -5.40 -7.81 -10.58
CA ASN A 598 -6.42 -7.57 -11.62
C ASN A 598 -7.79 -8.08 -11.13
N ASP A 599 -8.17 -7.74 -9.87
CA ASP A 599 -9.35 -8.24 -9.17
C ASP A 599 -9.32 -9.75 -8.85
N ASN A 600 -10.23 -10.21 -7.98
CA ASN A 600 -10.42 -11.62 -7.72
C ASN A 600 -11.58 -12.15 -8.57
N PRO A 601 -11.48 -13.38 -9.11
CA PRO A 601 -12.58 -13.93 -9.88
C PRO A 601 -13.77 -14.32 -8.99
N ALA A 602 -14.97 -14.25 -9.56
CA ALA A 602 -16.15 -14.77 -8.90
C ALA A 602 -16.03 -16.29 -8.70
N VAL A 603 -15.60 -17.02 -9.73
CA VAL A 603 -15.38 -18.46 -9.75
C VAL A 603 -14.10 -18.81 -10.54
N GLY A 604 -13.48 -19.93 -10.20
CA GLY A 604 -12.39 -20.50 -10.99
C GLY A 604 -11.04 -19.83 -10.81
N ASP A 605 -10.22 -19.92 -11.84
CA ASP A 605 -8.84 -19.42 -11.90
C ASP A 605 -8.78 -18.19 -12.81
N TYR A 606 -7.92 -17.23 -12.48
CA TYR A 606 -7.74 -15.99 -13.23
C TYR A 606 -6.30 -15.50 -13.11
N GLN A 607 -5.83 -14.69 -14.07
CA GLN A 607 -4.47 -14.15 -14.08
C GLN A 607 -4.39 -12.88 -13.23
N SER A 608 -4.37 -13.03 -11.91
CA SER A 608 -4.32 -11.91 -10.97
C SER A 608 -3.54 -12.23 -9.69
N MET A 609 -2.55 -13.12 -9.80
CA MET A 609 -1.68 -13.50 -8.69
C MET A 609 -0.24 -13.07 -8.95
N GLU A 610 0.47 -12.73 -7.88
CA GLU A 610 1.91 -12.51 -7.92
C GLU A 610 2.70 -13.58 -7.17
N ARG A 611 3.85 -13.90 -7.74
CA ARG A 611 4.82 -14.84 -7.15
C ARG A 611 5.69 -14.12 -6.15
N GLY A 612 5.94 -14.75 -5.01
CA GLY A 612 6.93 -14.28 -4.05
C GLY A 612 8.35 -14.44 -4.57
N ALA A 613 9.24 -13.53 -4.13
CA ALA A 613 10.64 -13.56 -4.51
C ALA A 613 11.33 -14.87 -4.05
N VAL A 614 12.30 -15.30 -4.82
CA VAL A 614 13.18 -16.42 -4.51
C VAL A 614 14.14 -16.07 -3.38
N ARG A 615 15.08 -16.95 -3.03
CA ARG A 615 16.12 -16.65 -2.04
C ARG A 615 17.03 -15.52 -2.54
N GLU A 616 17.26 -14.54 -1.67
CA GLU A 616 18.06 -13.36 -1.93
C GLU A 616 19.05 -13.11 -0.80
N PHE A 617 20.17 -12.47 -1.14
CA PHE A 617 21.27 -12.16 -0.23
C PHE A 617 21.53 -10.65 -0.25
N PHE A 618 21.70 -10.05 0.94
CA PHE A 618 22.01 -8.62 1.06
C PHE A 618 23.09 -8.38 2.13
N GLY A 619 24.02 -7.48 1.81
CA GLY A 619 25.12 -7.09 2.69
C GLY A 619 25.22 -5.57 2.83
N PRO A 620 24.47 -4.93 3.77
CA PRO A 620 24.66 -3.51 4.06
C PRO A 620 25.86 -3.26 4.96
N VAL A 621 26.56 -2.15 4.66
CA VAL A 621 27.58 -1.53 5.52
C VAL A 621 27.14 -0.11 5.82
N SER A 622 27.21 0.32 7.06
CA SER A 622 26.82 1.69 7.46
C SER A 622 27.79 2.28 8.48
N THR A 623 27.89 3.61 8.46
CA THR A 623 28.67 4.38 9.41
C THR A 623 28.07 5.76 9.62
N SER A 624 28.39 6.39 10.75
CA SER A 624 28.13 7.79 11.07
C SER A 624 29.44 8.56 11.19
N PHE A 625 29.43 9.89 11.14
CA PHE A 625 30.61 10.74 11.33
C PHE A 625 30.24 12.08 11.94
#